data_52ddde5ffa4941ecab410c0646a9eaf7
#
_entry.id   52ddde5ffa4941ecab410c0646a9eaf7
#
_cell.length_a   1.000
_cell.length_b   1.000
_cell.length_c   1.000
_cell.angle_alpha   90.00
_cell.angle_beta   90.00
_cell.angle_gamma   90.00
#
_symmetry.space_group_name_H-M   'P 1'
#
loop_
_entity.id
_entity.type
_entity.pdbx_description
1 polymer ?
#
loop_
_entity_poly.entity_id
_entity_poly.type
_entity_poly.pdbx_seq_one_letter_code
_entity_poly.pdbx_strand_id
1 'polypeptide(L)'
;EWVFHAIIPPIPISTFKYICDTSFHTEILESMVKSSDTYGIIVIERGEAVIALLRGNYWEIVDKVEFFVPNKHAAGGQSALRYKRQTEHLAETFYKLVAERANKVFTEIPSLKGIVVAGPGPTKEEFLEEGELDHRIRDKVIAIVSACCADIGGVLEAIRNAEDKLKETEYVKAKKLMEEIMYLAVKKPEYLIYGKDSVMDAIKKGIAKVVVVSEDVGEDEI
;
A
#
# COMPACT_ATOMS: atom_id res chain seq x y z
N GLU A 1 10.91 30.33 29.15
CA GLU A 1 11.49 30.43 27.80
C GLU A 1 10.54 29.73 26.82
N TRP A 2 10.18 30.44 25.73
CA TRP A 2 9.31 29.87 24.72
C TRP A 2 10.15 29.12 23.69
N VAL A 3 9.85 27.85 23.44
CA VAL A 3 10.52 27.04 22.42
C VAL A 3 9.51 26.77 21.28
N PHE A 4 9.91 27.09 20.06
CA PHE A 4 9.09 26.93 18.89
C PHE A 4 9.78 25.97 17.89
N HIS A 5 9.08 24.93 17.47
CA HIS A 5 9.54 24.01 16.45
C HIS A 5 8.54 23.98 15.28
N ALA A 6 9.00 24.31 14.09
CA ALA A 6 8.23 24.19 12.86
C ALA A 6 8.69 22.94 12.10
N ILE A 7 7.78 21.98 11.89
CA ILE A 7 8.04 20.73 11.17
C ILE A 7 7.16 20.71 9.93
N ILE A 8 7.77 20.51 8.77
CA ILE A 8 7.05 20.26 7.52
C ILE A 8 6.95 18.73 7.38
N PRO A 9 5.76 18.15 7.54
CA PRO A 9 5.61 16.71 7.45
C PRO A 9 5.80 16.23 6.00
N PRO A 10 6.34 15.00 5.78
CA PRO A 10 6.54 14.44 4.45
C PRO A 10 5.22 14.13 3.72
N ILE A 11 4.13 13.99 4.45
CA ILE A 11 2.78 13.77 3.93
C ILE A 11 1.89 14.92 4.39
N PRO A 12 1.08 15.53 3.49
CA PRO A 12 0.18 16.61 3.88
C PRO A 12 -0.80 16.18 4.97
N ILE A 13 -0.91 16.98 6.04
CA ILE A 13 -1.89 16.76 7.11
C ILE A 13 -3.17 17.51 6.72
N SER A 14 -4.26 16.77 6.53
CA SER A 14 -5.56 17.34 6.17
C SER A 14 -6.37 17.86 7.36
N THR A 15 -5.93 17.53 8.59
CA THR A 15 -6.66 17.85 9.81
C THR A 15 -5.95 18.97 10.57
N PHE A 16 -6.65 20.09 10.80
CA PHE A 16 -6.18 21.13 11.69
C PHE A 16 -6.57 20.80 13.14
N LYS A 17 -5.58 20.65 14.03
CA LYS A 17 -5.79 20.50 15.48
C LYS A 17 -4.94 21.51 16.23
N TYR A 18 -5.56 22.19 17.17
CA TYR A 18 -4.88 22.98 18.20
C TYR A 18 -5.22 22.36 19.55
N ILE A 19 -4.23 21.82 20.24
CA ILE A 19 -4.42 21.14 21.52
C ILE A 19 -3.40 21.72 22.50
N CYS A 20 -3.89 22.13 23.68
CA CYS A 20 -3.09 22.46 24.85
C CYS A 20 -3.19 21.29 25.82
N ASP A 21 -2.11 20.55 25.98
CA ASP A 21 -2.05 19.40 26.88
C ASP A 21 -0.70 19.34 27.59
N THR A 22 -0.54 18.41 28.51
CA THR A 22 0.68 18.16 29.27
C THR A 22 1.78 17.53 28.43
N SER A 23 1.42 16.91 27.27
CA SER A 23 2.34 16.27 26.33
C SER A 23 2.04 16.71 24.90
N PHE A 24 3.03 16.56 24.01
CA PHE A 24 2.84 16.79 22.58
C PHE A 24 2.09 15.62 21.94
N HIS A 25 1.09 15.93 21.12
CA HIS A 25 0.37 14.94 20.31
C HIS A 25 1.14 14.66 19.01
N THR A 26 2.08 13.74 19.06
CA THR A 26 3.00 13.41 17.95
C THR A 26 2.55 12.20 17.13
N GLU A 27 1.45 11.55 17.50
CA GLU A 27 0.97 10.28 16.94
C GLU A 27 0.89 10.28 15.40
N ILE A 28 0.44 11.40 14.81
CA ILE A 28 0.35 11.54 13.34
C ILE A 28 1.75 11.57 12.72
N LEU A 29 2.70 12.30 13.30
CA LEU A 29 4.07 12.36 12.81
C LEU A 29 4.81 11.04 13.01
N GLU A 30 4.60 10.38 14.14
CA GLU A 30 5.17 9.07 14.44
C GLU A 30 4.69 8.01 13.45
N SER A 31 3.39 8.01 13.10
CA SER A 31 2.86 7.10 12.08
C SER A 31 3.51 7.32 10.70
N MET A 32 3.90 8.56 10.38
CA MET A 32 4.59 8.88 9.12
C MET A 32 6.06 8.44 9.12
N VAL A 33 6.70 8.40 10.28
CA VAL A 33 8.10 7.97 10.43
C VAL A 33 8.20 6.44 10.52
N LYS A 34 7.27 5.81 11.25
CA LYS A 34 7.28 4.35 11.51
C LYS A 34 7.01 3.50 10.27
N SER A 35 6.37 4.01 9.22
CA SER A 35 6.07 3.22 8.04
C SER A 35 6.80 3.69 6.77
N SER A 36 7.93 3.08 6.48
CA SER A 36 8.57 3.18 5.17
C SER A 36 7.86 2.32 4.10
N ASP A 37 7.01 1.40 4.51
CA ASP A 37 6.36 0.44 3.62
C ASP A 37 5.09 1.05 3.00
N THR A 38 5.09 1.14 1.66
CA THR A 38 3.97 1.64 0.89
C THR A 38 3.28 0.47 0.18
N TYR A 39 1.97 0.41 0.26
CA TYR A 39 1.13 -0.54 -0.48
C TYR A 39 0.28 0.22 -1.51
N GLY A 40 0.16 -0.35 -2.70
CA GLY A 40 -0.74 0.13 -3.74
C GLY A 40 -2.13 -0.49 -3.57
N ILE A 41 -3.16 0.25 -3.91
CA ILE A 41 -4.54 -0.25 -3.93
C ILE A 41 -5.14 0.17 -5.26
N ILE A 42 -5.68 -0.79 -5.99
CA ILE A 42 -6.47 -0.56 -7.20
C ILE A 42 -7.88 -1.06 -6.91
N VAL A 43 -8.84 -0.17 -6.88
CA VAL A 43 -10.25 -0.55 -6.83
C VAL A 43 -10.85 -0.31 -8.19
N ILE A 44 -11.37 -1.37 -8.81
CA ILE A 44 -11.86 -1.33 -10.18
C ILE A 44 -13.25 -1.91 -10.28
N GLU A 45 -14.15 -1.18 -10.88
CA GLU A 45 -15.46 -1.63 -11.30
C GLU A 45 -15.68 -1.29 -12.77
N ARG A 46 -16.86 -1.57 -13.30
CA ARG A 46 -17.10 -1.38 -14.73
C ARG A 46 -17.18 0.09 -15.12
N GLY A 47 -16.11 0.61 -15.71
CA GLY A 47 -16.01 1.98 -16.19
C GLY A 47 -15.47 2.99 -15.17
N GLU A 48 -15.20 2.55 -13.95
CA GLU A 48 -14.59 3.39 -12.92
C GLU A 48 -13.46 2.64 -12.21
N ALA A 49 -12.38 3.35 -11.92
CA ALA A 49 -11.30 2.81 -11.09
C ALA A 49 -10.66 3.91 -10.24
N VAL A 50 -10.17 3.50 -9.08
CA VAL A 50 -9.43 4.35 -8.15
C VAL A 50 -8.09 3.71 -7.84
N ILE A 51 -7.03 4.52 -7.90
CA ILE A 51 -5.68 4.14 -7.53
C ILE A 51 -5.33 4.89 -6.25
N ALA A 52 -5.00 4.14 -5.20
CA ALA A 52 -4.69 4.68 -3.89
C ALA A 52 -3.38 4.11 -3.35
N LEU A 53 -2.80 4.82 -2.40
CA LEU A 53 -1.61 4.41 -1.65
C LEU A 53 -1.95 4.29 -0.17
N LEU A 54 -1.45 3.23 0.45
CA LEU A 54 -1.52 3.00 1.88
C LEU A 54 -0.11 3.03 2.46
N ARG A 55 0.12 3.88 3.46
CA ARG A 55 1.39 4.03 4.19
C ARG A 55 1.10 3.93 5.69
N GLY A 56 1.36 2.77 6.28
CA GLY A 56 0.93 2.50 7.66
C GLY A 56 -0.59 2.64 7.80
N ASN A 57 -1.04 3.56 8.63
CA ASN A 57 -2.47 3.85 8.84
C ASN A 57 -3.02 4.99 7.97
N TYR A 58 -2.16 5.63 7.19
CA TYR A 58 -2.56 6.72 6.28
C TYR A 58 -2.77 6.18 4.87
N TRP A 59 -3.84 6.60 4.23
CA TRP A 59 -4.12 6.28 2.84
C TRP A 59 -4.57 7.53 2.07
N GLU A 60 -4.28 7.55 0.79
CA GLU A 60 -4.65 8.64 -0.11
C GLU A 60 -5.03 8.10 -1.49
N ILE A 61 -6.02 8.72 -2.13
CA ILE A 61 -6.33 8.47 -3.53
C ILE A 61 -5.38 9.33 -4.37
N VAL A 62 -4.64 8.69 -5.26
CA VAL A 62 -3.65 9.35 -6.13
C VAL A 62 -4.23 9.62 -7.51
N ASP A 63 -5.08 8.72 -8.02
CA ASP A 63 -5.69 8.88 -9.33
C ASP A 63 -7.09 8.25 -9.37
N LYS A 64 -7.96 8.82 -10.21
CA LYS A 64 -9.28 8.29 -10.50
C LYS A 64 -9.45 8.21 -12.02
N VAL A 65 -9.91 7.07 -12.49
CA VAL A 65 -10.16 6.80 -13.91
C VAL A 65 -11.64 6.57 -14.12
N GLU A 66 -12.23 7.35 -15.01
CA GLU A 66 -13.63 7.20 -15.44
C GLU A 66 -13.64 6.96 -16.95
N PHE A 67 -14.37 5.94 -17.38
CA PHE A 67 -14.49 5.57 -18.78
C PHE A 67 -15.86 4.96 -19.06
N PHE A 68 -16.49 5.36 -20.14
CA PHE A 68 -17.81 4.84 -20.47
C PHE A 68 -17.74 3.42 -21.02
N VAL A 69 -18.18 2.44 -20.22
CA VAL A 69 -18.35 1.04 -20.61
C VAL A 69 -19.84 0.68 -20.54
N PRO A 70 -20.51 0.42 -21.66
CA PRO A 70 -21.93 0.05 -21.66
C PRO A 70 -22.21 -1.22 -20.86
N ASN A 71 -23.38 -1.30 -20.23
CA ASN A 71 -23.82 -2.52 -19.55
C ASN A 71 -24.01 -3.69 -20.52
N LYS A 72 -23.73 -4.92 -20.04
CA LYS A 72 -24.02 -6.15 -20.82
C LYS A 72 -25.54 -6.26 -21.00
N HIS A 73 -26.05 -6.03 -22.22
CA HIS A 73 -27.46 -6.25 -22.53
C HIS A 73 -27.71 -7.74 -22.76
N ALA A 74 -28.68 -8.30 -22.03
CA ALA A 74 -29.09 -9.70 -22.14
C ALA A 74 -30.07 -9.95 -23.30
N ALA A 75 -30.51 -8.92 -24.05
CA ALA A 75 -31.45 -9.04 -25.14
C ALA A 75 -30.80 -9.73 -26.36
N GLY A 76 -31.33 -10.86 -26.77
CA GLY A 76 -30.91 -11.60 -27.98
C GLY A 76 -31.37 -10.91 -29.26
N GLY A 77 -30.65 -11.16 -30.36
CA GLY A 77 -30.98 -10.64 -31.71
C GLY A 77 -29.72 -10.62 -32.58
N GLN A 78 -29.89 -10.41 -33.87
CA GLN A 78 -28.81 -10.43 -34.87
C GLN A 78 -27.70 -9.39 -34.57
N SER A 79 -28.04 -8.29 -33.88
CA SER A 79 -27.09 -7.28 -33.47
C SER A 79 -26.41 -7.55 -32.11
N ALA A 80 -26.91 -8.51 -31.34
CA ALA A 80 -26.41 -8.77 -29.98
C ALA A 80 -24.91 -9.15 -29.96
N LEU A 81 -24.45 -9.95 -30.91
CA LEU A 81 -23.04 -10.33 -31.03
C LEU A 81 -22.14 -9.13 -31.33
N ARG A 82 -22.60 -8.18 -32.15
CA ARG A 82 -21.84 -6.96 -32.46
C ARG A 82 -21.73 -6.08 -31.22
N TYR A 83 -22.84 -5.87 -30.51
CA TYR A 83 -22.86 -5.11 -29.28
C TYR A 83 -21.98 -5.75 -28.18
N LYS A 84 -22.04 -7.06 -28.05
CA LYS A 84 -21.18 -7.80 -27.10
C LYS A 84 -19.70 -7.55 -27.39
N ARG A 85 -19.24 -7.75 -28.63
CA ARG A 85 -17.84 -7.49 -29.04
C ARG A 85 -17.43 -6.05 -28.80
N GLN A 86 -18.30 -5.09 -29.13
CA GLN A 86 -18.01 -3.67 -28.89
C GLN A 86 -17.88 -3.35 -27.40
N THR A 87 -18.73 -3.93 -26.56
CA THR A 87 -18.69 -3.74 -25.11
C THR A 87 -17.45 -4.39 -24.50
N GLU A 88 -17.06 -5.58 -24.97
CA GLU A 88 -15.83 -6.27 -24.58
C GLU A 88 -14.60 -5.43 -24.95
N HIS A 89 -14.53 -4.94 -26.18
CA HIS A 89 -13.43 -4.06 -26.61
C HIS A 89 -13.32 -2.76 -25.80
N LEU A 90 -14.45 -2.15 -25.43
CA LEU A 90 -14.45 -0.96 -24.57
C LEU A 90 -13.98 -1.32 -23.14
N ALA A 91 -14.32 -2.49 -22.62
CA ALA A 91 -13.82 -2.96 -21.34
C ALA A 91 -12.30 -3.20 -21.35
N GLU A 92 -11.78 -3.87 -22.39
CA GLU A 92 -10.32 -4.04 -22.58
C GLU A 92 -9.61 -2.69 -22.67
N THR A 93 -10.16 -1.73 -23.41
CA THR A 93 -9.60 -0.38 -23.52
C THR A 93 -9.55 0.32 -22.17
N PHE A 94 -10.61 0.17 -21.38
CA PHE A 94 -10.66 0.69 -20.02
C PHE A 94 -9.62 0.03 -19.11
N TYR A 95 -9.48 -1.30 -19.16
CA TYR A 95 -8.49 -2.02 -18.37
C TYR A 95 -7.06 -1.60 -18.70
N LYS A 96 -6.74 -1.41 -19.98
CA LYS A 96 -5.43 -0.90 -20.43
C LYS A 96 -5.17 0.52 -19.93
N LEU A 97 -6.18 1.38 -19.97
CA LEU A 97 -6.08 2.74 -19.42
C LEU A 97 -5.80 2.74 -17.92
N VAL A 98 -6.52 1.90 -17.16
CA VAL A 98 -6.28 1.76 -15.70
C VAL A 98 -4.87 1.22 -15.43
N ALA A 99 -4.44 0.22 -16.20
CA ALA A 99 -3.10 -0.35 -16.07
C ALA A 99 -2.00 0.68 -16.39
N GLU A 100 -2.16 1.48 -17.44
CA GLU A 100 -1.23 2.57 -17.78
C GLU A 100 -1.08 3.57 -16.62
N ARG A 101 -2.20 3.98 -16.04
CA ARG A 101 -2.22 4.90 -14.88
C ARG A 101 -1.58 4.26 -13.65
N ALA A 102 -1.94 3.03 -13.34
CA ALA A 102 -1.36 2.27 -12.22
C ALA A 102 0.14 2.06 -12.39
N ASN A 103 0.60 1.69 -13.59
CA ASN A 103 2.02 1.53 -13.91
C ASN A 103 2.78 2.84 -13.69
N LYS A 104 2.24 3.97 -14.14
CA LYS A 104 2.85 5.28 -13.93
C LYS A 104 3.00 5.59 -12.44
N VAL A 105 1.94 5.46 -11.66
CA VAL A 105 1.95 5.77 -10.23
C VAL A 105 2.90 4.84 -9.46
N PHE A 106 2.78 3.54 -9.67
CA PHE A 106 3.50 2.56 -8.85
C PHE A 106 4.98 2.39 -9.22
N THR A 107 5.37 2.69 -10.46
CA THR A 107 6.79 2.64 -10.85
C THR A 107 7.59 3.77 -10.18
N GLU A 108 6.96 4.90 -9.90
CA GLU A 108 7.61 6.03 -9.24
C GLU A 108 7.83 5.82 -7.73
N ILE A 109 7.33 4.71 -7.15
CA ILE A 109 7.40 4.44 -5.71
C ILE A 109 8.40 3.31 -5.41
N PRO A 110 9.65 3.62 -5.05
CA PRO A 110 10.66 2.60 -4.75
C PRO A 110 10.30 1.74 -3.52
N SER A 111 9.58 2.32 -2.55
CA SER A 111 9.16 1.65 -1.30
C SER A 111 7.92 0.77 -1.46
N LEU A 112 7.38 0.60 -2.67
CA LEU A 112 6.19 -0.21 -2.91
C LEU A 112 6.44 -1.69 -2.60
N LYS A 113 5.76 -2.21 -1.58
CA LYS A 113 5.93 -3.58 -1.06
C LYS A 113 4.92 -4.57 -1.61
N GLY A 114 3.72 -4.11 -1.92
CA GLY A 114 2.67 -4.96 -2.46
C GLY A 114 1.51 -4.14 -3.01
N ILE A 115 0.65 -4.80 -3.76
CA ILE A 115 -0.53 -4.20 -4.37
C ILE A 115 -1.74 -5.05 -4.05
N VAL A 116 -2.81 -4.39 -3.66
CA VAL A 116 -4.14 -4.98 -3.48
C VAL A 116 -5.00 -4.58 -4.67
N VAL A 117 -5.60 -5.56 -5.34
CA VAL A 117 -6.59 -5.33 -6.39
C VAL A 117 -7.97 -5.68 -5.85
N ALA A 118 -8.90 -4.76 -5.96
CA ALA A 118 -10.23 -4.89 -5.38
C ALA A 118 -11.31 -4.49 -6.38
N GLY A 119 -12.52 -4.98 -6.16
CA GLY A 119 -13.68 -4.60 -6.95
C GLY A 119 -14.80 -5.62 -6.91
N PRO A 120 -15.98 -5.27 -7.42
CA PRO A 120 -17.12 -6.17 -7.50
C PRO A 120 -16.96 -7.20 -8.65
N GLY A 121 -17.57 -8.35 -8.45
CA GLY A 121 -17.66 -9.40 -9.47
C GLY A 121 -16.33 -9.82 -10.10
N PRO A 122 -16.32 -10.24 -11.36
CA PRO A 122 -15.14 -10.73 -12.07
C PRO A 122 -14.27 -9.60 -12.68
N THR A 123 -14.66 -8.33 -12.56
CA THR A 123 -13.97 -7.21 -13.21
C THR A 123 -12.51 -7.09 -12.81
N LYS A 124 -12.20 -7.39 -11.55
CA LYS A 124 -10.83 -7.34 -11.02
C LYS A 124 -9.94 -8.45 -11.58
N GLU A 125 -10.51 -9.63 -11.80
CA GLU A 125 -9.83 -10.75 -12.45
C GLU A 125 -9.63 -10.47 -13.95
N GLU A 126 -10.67 -10.01 -14.65
CA GLU A 126 -10.60 -9.60 -16.07
C GLU A 126 -9.53 -8.49 -16.26
N PHE A 127 -9.47 -7.51 -15.35
CA PHE A 127 -8.44 -6.47 -15.37
C PHE A 127 -7.01 -7.02 -15.26
N LEU A 128 -6.78 -7.97 -14.35
CA LEU A 128 -5.46 -8.59 -14.18
C LEU A 128 -5.03 -9.43 -15.39
N GLU A 129 -5.99 -9.99 -16.13
CA GLU A 129 -5.73 -10.78 -17.33
C GLU A 129 -5.51 -9.91 -18.57
N GLU A 130 -6.34 -8.87 -18.76
CA GLU A 130 -6.44 -8.10 -20.00
C GLU A 130 -5.80 -6.70 -19.92
N GLY A 131 -5.55 -6.18 -18.71
CA GLY A 131 -5.14 -4.79 -18.48
C GLY A 131 -3.69 -4.45 -18.86
N GLU A 132 -2.85 -5.42 -19.15
CA GLU A 132 -1.44 -5.21 -19.54
C GLU A 132 -0.62 -4.47 -18.44
N LEU A 133 -0.83 -4.84 -17.16
CA LEU A 133 0.01 -4.36 -16.08
C LEU A 133 1.49 -4.74 -16.32
N ASP A 134 2.41 -3.80 -16.08
CA ASP A 134 3.85 -4.09 -16.09
C ASP A 134 4.14 -5.30 -15.18
N HIS A 135 4.95 -6.25 -15.66
CA HIS A 135 5.26 -7.49 -14.94
C HIS A 135 5.79 -7.22 -13.53
N ARG A 136 6.59 -6.14 -13.34
CA ARG A 136 7.13 -5.74 -12.03
C ARG A 136 6.05 -5.29 -11.06
N ILE A 137 4.95 -4.74 -11.57
CA ILE A 137 3.78 -4.31 -10.81
C ILE A 137 2.87 -5.52 -10.54
N ARG A 138 2.66 -6.35 -11.56
CA ARG A 138 1.84 -7.57 -11.47
C ARG A 138 2.41 -8.56 -10.44
N ASP A 139 3.73 -8.73 -10.42
CA ASP A 139 4.42 -9.63 -9.46
C ASP A 139 4.29 -9.13 -8.01
N LYS A 140 3.96 -7.87 -7.81
CA LYS A 140 3.69 -7.30 -6.48
C LYS A 140 2.23 -7.39 -6.04
N VAL A 141 1.33 -8.00 -6.82
CA VAL A 141 -0.06 -8.21 -6.39
C VAL A 141 -0.10 -9.26 -5.29
N ILE A 142 -0.41 -8.83 -4.07
CA ILE A 142 -0.42 -9.69 -2.86
C ILE A 142 -1.82 -10.18 -2.51
N ALA A 143 -2.86 -9.46 -2.93
CA ALA A 143 -4.24 -9.83 -2.64
C ALA A 143 -5.19 -9.36 -3.74
N ILE A 144 -6.21 -10.19 -4.00
CA ILE A 144 -7.36 -9.86 -4.82
C ILE A 144 -8.58 -10.01 -3.91
N VAL A 145 -9.27 -8.90 -3.64
CA VAL A 145 -10.37 -8.87 -2.66
C VAL A 145 -11.63 -8.25 -3.26
N SER A 146 -12.76 -8.49 -2.62
CA SER A 146 -14.01 -7.84 -3.02
C SER A 146 -14.09 -6.44 -2.44
N ALA A 147 -14.64 -5.52 -3.22
CA ALA A 147 -15.05 -4.18 -2.78
C ALA A 147 -16.32 -3.79 -3.52
N CYS A 148 -17.15 -2.95 -2.92
CA CYS A 148 -18.47 -2.60 -3.47
C CYS A 148 -18.40 -1.69 -4.69
N CYS A 149 -17.50 -0.73 -4.70
CA CYS A 149 -17.48 0.40 -5.64
C CYS A 149 -16.08 1.01 -5.77
N ALA A 150 -15.82 1.72 -6.87
CA ALA A 150 -14.55 2.38 -7.14
C ALA A 150 -14.53 3.81 -6.56
N ASP A 151 -14.67 3.91 -5.25
CA ASP A 151 -14.65 5.18 -4.51
C ASP A 151 -13.90 5.07 -3.17
N ILE A 152 -14.03 6.09 -2.32
CA ILE A 152 -13.47 6.11 -0.96
C ILE A 152 -13.92 4.91 -0.14
N GLY A 153 -15.22 4.56 -0.22
CA GLY A 153 -15.78 3.41 0.50
C GLY A 153 -15.16 2.09 0.07
N GLY A 154 -15.01 1.90 -1.24
CA GLY A 154 -14.35 0.72 -1.80
C GLY A 154 -12.88 0.63 -1.44
N VAL A 155 -12.15 1.73 -1.34
CA VAL A 155 -10.74 1.73 -0.86
C VAL A 155 -10.68 1.26 0.59
N LEU A 156 -11.54 1.79 1.47
CA LEU A 156 -11.59 1.37 2.88
C LEU A 156 -11.99 -0.11 3.03
N GLU A 157 -12.93 -0.57 2.22
CA GLU A 157 -13.33 -1.98 2.18
C GLU A 157 -12.18 -2.88 1.69
N ALA A 158 -11.45 -2.45 0.65
CA ALA A 158 -10.29 -3.16 0.13
C ALA A 158 -9.19 -3.29 1.19
N ILE A 159 -8.87 -2.22 1.93
CA ILE A 159 -7.90 -2.25 3.03
C ILE A 159 -8.33 -3.26 4.09
N ARG A 160 -9.59 -3.21 4.53
CA ARG A 160 -10.13 -4.13 5.55
C ARG A 160 -10.07 -5.59 5.09
N ASN A 161 -10.50 -5.86 3.85
CA ASN A 161 -10.56 -7.22 3.32
C ASN A 161 -9.16 -7.78 2.98
N ALA A 162 -8.15 -6.93 2.83
CA ALA A 162 -6.75 -7.32 2.62
C ALA A 162 -5.91 -7.34 3.90
N GLU A 163 -6.47 -7.00 5.06
CA GLU A 163 -5.73 -6.82 6.32
C GLU A 163 -4.88 -8.05 6.68
N ASP A 164 -5.44 -9.25 6.57
CA ASP A 164 -4.71 -10.49 6.86
C ASP A 164 -3.50 -10.68 5.95
N LYS A 165 -3.64 -10.35 4.65
CA LYS A 165 -2.55 -10.45 3.68
C LYS A 165 -1.47 -9.39 3.89
N LEU A 166 -1.87 -8.20 4.28
CA LEU A 166 -0.94 -7.11 4.64
C LEU A 166 -0.12 -7.50 5.88
N LYS A 167 -0.78 -8.01 6.93
CA LYS A 167 -0.12 -8.51 8.14
C LYS A 167 0.77 -9.73 7.87
N GLU A 168 0.32 -10.68 7.04
CA GLU A 168 1.12 -11.84 6.63
C GLU A 168 2.43 -11.42 5.95
N THR A 169 2.39 -10.38 5.12
CA THR A 169 3.57 -9.84 4.46
C THR A 169 4.57 -9.26 5.47
N GLU A 170 4.10 -8.57 6.49
CA GLU A 170 4.95 -8.04 7.58
C GLU A 170 5.53 -9.18 8.44
N TYR A 171 4.72 -10.16 8.80
CA TYR A 171 5.16 -11.35 9.54
C TYR A 171 6.26 -12.12 8.79
N VAL A 172 6.08 -12.35 7.49
CA VAL A 172 7.10 -13.04 6.66
C VAL A 172 8.40 -12.26 6.61
N LYS A 173 8.36 -10.94 6.56
CA LYS A 173 9.56 -10.08 6.63
C LYS A 173 10.24 -10.19 7.99
N ALA A 174 9.47 -10.07 9.06
CA ALA A 174 9.99 -10.21 10.41
C ALA A 174 10.65 -11.59 10.63
N LYS A 175 10.01 -12.66 10.15
CA LYS A 175 10.56 -14.01 10.20
C LYS A 175 11.88 -14.14 9.43
N LYS A 176 11.96 -13.63 8.21
CA LYS A 176 13.21 -13.65 7.41
C LYS A 176 14.31 -12.87 8.10
N LEU A 177 13.99 -11.72 8.69
CA LEU A 177 14.96 -10.92 9.44
C LEU A 177 15.48 -11.68 10.67
N MET A 178 14.61 -12.37 11.40
CA MET A 178 14.99 -13.22 12.53
C MET A 178 15.90 -14.39 12.07
N GLU A 179 15.59 -15.03 10.96
CA GLU A 179 16.46 -16.08 10.39
C GLU A 179 17.83 -15.53 10.01
N GLU A 180 17.92 -14.33 9.45
CA GLU A 180 19.18 -13.65 9.14
C GLU A 180 19.97 -13.33 10.42
N ILE A 181 19.32 -12.81 11.47
CA ILE A 181 19.95 -12.56 12.75
C ILE A 181 20.51 -13.85 13.37
N MET A 182 19.74 -14.92 13.35
CA MET A 182 20.20 -16.24 13.86
C MET A 182 21.40 -16.78 13.06
N TYR A 183 21.36 -16.62 11.74
CA TYR A 183 22.50 -16.99 10.89
C TYR A 183 23.74 -16.16 11.22
N LEU A 184 23.62 -14.85 11.38
CA LEU A 184 24.72 -13.95 11.73
C LEU A 184 25.27 -14.28 13.13
N ALA A 185 24.42 -14.56 14.10
CA ALA A 185 24.84 -14.92 15.46
C ALA A 185 25.74 -16.15 15.49
N VAL A 186 25.50 -17.11 14.59
CA VAL A 186 26.27 -18.38 14.54
C VAL A 186 27.50 -18.29 13.63
N LYS A 187 27.38 -17.63 12.49
CA LYS A 187 28.40 -17.66 11.43
C LYS A 187 29.28 -16.43 11.38
N LYS A 188 28.76 -15.27 11.77
CA LYS A 188 29.43 -13.96 11.66
C LYS A 188 29.06 -13.06 12.83
N PRO A 189 29.38 -13.43 14.08
CA PRO A 189 28.97 -12.67 15.26
C PRO A 189 29.52 -11.23 15.27
N GLU A 190 30.60 -10.96 14.54
CA GLU A 190 31.18 -9.61 14.38
C GLU A 190 30.26 -8.60 13.68
N TYR A 191 29.23 -9.07 12.96
CA TYR A 191 28.23 -8.21 12.30
C TYR A 191 26.97 -8.00 13.16
N LEU A 192 26.90 -8.59 14.35
CA LEU A 192 25.74 -8.51 15.22
C LEU A 192 26.10 -7.79 16.53
N ILE A 193 25.31 -6.77 16.85
CA ILE A 193 25.44 -6.03 18.12
C ILE A 193 24.12 -6.20 18.87
N TYR A 194 24.21 -6.52 20.15
CA TYR A 194 23.06 -6.69 21.03
C TYR A 194 23.29 -6.00 22.38
N GLY A 195 22.19 -5.68 23.05
CA GLY A 195 22.18 -4.89 24.27
C GLY A 195 21.99 -3.40 24.02
N LYS A 196 21.17 -2.77 24.86
CA LYS A 196 20.70 -1.40 24.70
C LYS A 196 21.84 -0.41 24.44
N ASP A 197 22.83 -0.36 25.34
CA ASP A 197 23.92 0.63 25.28
C ASP A 197 24.76 0.46 24.01
N SER A 198 25.10 -0.77 23.64
CA SER A 198 25.92 -1.08 22.47
C SER A 198 25.19 -0.75 21.17
N VAL A 199 23.89 -1.03 21.10
CA VAL A 199 23.06 -0.71 19.94
C VAL A 199 22.89 0.81 19.80
N MET A 200 22.64 1.51 20.90
CA MET A 200 22.55 3.00 20.90
C MET A 200 23.86 3.66 20.45
N ASP A 201 24.99 3.10 20.87
CA ASP A 201 26.30 3.59 20.45
C ASP A 201 26.55 3.37 18.95
N ALA A 202 26.12 2.21 18.43
CA ALA A 202 26.18 1.89 17.00
C ALA A 202 25.28 2.78 16.14
N ILE A 203 24.10 3.13 16.64
CA ILE A 203 23.17 4.09 16.00
C ILE A 203 23.82 5.48 15.95
N LYS A 204 24.34 5.97 17.08
CA LYS A 204 25.02 7.28 17.16
C LYS A 204 26.23 7.37 16.22
N LYS A 205 26.95 6.28 16.02
CA LYS A 205 28.10 6.20 15.11
C LYS A 205 27.69 5.98 13.63
N GLY A 206 26.40 5.77 13.35
CA GLY A 206 25.89 5.56 11.99
C GLY A 206 26.34 4.27 11.33
N ILE A 207 26.77 3.26 12.10
CA ILE A 207 27.23 1.96 11.61
C ILE A 207 26.15 0.88 11.60
N ALA A 208 25.02 1.11 12.28
CA ALA A 208 23.88 0.20 12.29
C ALA A 208 23.14 0.25 10.95
N LYS A 209 23.03 -0.88 10.24
CA LYS A 209 22.28 -1.02 9.01
C LYS A 209 20.80 -1.31 9.27
N VAL A 210 20.53 -2.17 10.24
CA VAL A 210 19.19 -2.59 10.67
C VAL A 210 19.18 -2.66 12.18
N VAL A 211 18.13 -2.14 12.78
CA VAL A 211 17.91 -2.22 14.23
C VAL A 211 16.57 -2.94 14.46
N VAL A 212 16.58 -3.91 15.36
CA VAL A 212 15.38 -4.68 15.74
C VAL A 212 15.14 -4.46 17.22
N VAL A 213 13.93 -4.03 17.54
CA VAL A 213 13.49 -3.74 18.90
C VAL A 213 12.29 -4.61 19.23
N SER A 214 12.22 -5.17 20.44
CA SER A 214 11.03 -5.90 20.90
C SER A 214 9.90 -4.93 21.19
N GLU A 215 8.66 -5.34 20.93
CA GLU A 215 7.46 -4.58 21.28
C GLU A 215 7.30 -4.37 22.81
N ASP A 216 7.96 -5.21 23.61
CA ASP A 216 7.94 -5.09 25.08
C ASP A 216 8.85 -3.97 25.62
N VAL A 217 9.69 -3.36 24.76
CA VAL A 217 10.53 -2.23 25.14
C VAL A 217 9.69 -0.97 25.04
N GLY A 218 9.46 -0.29 26.17
CA GLY A 218 8.67 0.94 26.21
C GLY A 218 9.28 2.03 25.30
N GLU A 219 8.42 2.84 24.69
CA GLU A 219 8.84 3.93 23.79
C GLU A 219 9.78 4.94 24.45
N ASP A 220 9.71 5.08 25.78
CA ASP A 220 10.60 5.93 26.59
C ASP A 220 12.03 5.38 26.72
N GLU A 221 12.27 4.16 26.25
CA GLU A 221 13.55 3.48 26.36
C GLU A 221 14.36 3.43 25.05
N ILE A 222 13.81 3.95 23.96
CA ILE A 222 14.41 4.03 22.63
C ILE A 222 14.81 5.46 22.31
#